data_eebdbc7c5c552b7342a287d183490fe0
#
_entry.id   eebdbc7c5c552b7342a287d183490fe0
#
_cell.length_a   1.000
_cell.length_b   1.000
_cell.length_c   1.000
_cell.angle_alpha   90.00
_cell.angle_beta   90.00
_cell.angle_gamma   90.00
#
_symmetry.space_group_name_H-M   'P 1'
#
loop_
_entity.id
_entity.type
_entity.pdbx_description
1 polymer ?
#
loop_
_entity_poly.entity_id
_entity_poly.type
_entity_poly.pdbx_seq_one_letter_code
_entity_poly.pdbx_strand_id
1 'polypeptide(L)' 'MAESQNIEWKESWRDEYLKWICGFANAQGGVLNIGINDNGEPIGLKDTKSLLEDIPNKIVTLLGIV' A
#
# COMPACT_ATOMS: atom_id res chain seq x y z
N MET A 1 11.47 -10.72 2.33
CA MET A 1 11.49 -9.26 2.49
C MET A 1 10.89 -8.93 3.84
N ALA A 2 11.57 -8.19 4.68
CA ALA A 2 11.12 -7.83 6.01
C ALA A 2 10.64 -6.39 6.04
N GLU A 3 9.71 -6.08 6.94
CA GLU A 3 9.34 -4.69 7.18
C GLU A 3 10.57 -3.89 7.57
N SER A 4 10.64 -2.66 7.07
CA SER A 4 11.72 -1.74 7.38
C SER A 4 11.20 -0.32 7.20
N GLN A 5 12.09 0.66 7.26
CA GLN A 5 11.73 2.06 7.07
C GLN A 5 10.99 2.31 5.74
N ASN A 6 11.33 1.55 4.69
CA ASN A 6 10.78 1.74 3.34
C ASN A 6 9.89 0.60 2.88
N ILE A 7 9.55 -0.31 3.78
CA ILE A 7 8.73 -1.48 3.45
C ILE A 7 7.70 -1.65 4.55
N GLU A 8 6.43 -1.69 4.18
CA GLU A 8 5.32 -1.85 5.10
C GLU A 8 4.45 -3.02 4.67
N TRP A 9 4.01 -3.84 5.62
CA TRP A 9 3.12 -4.97 5.40
C TRP A 9 1.77 -4.70 6.03
N LYS A 10 0.71 -4.93 5.27
CA LYS A 10 -0.68 -4.80 5.74
C LYS A 10 -1.48 -6.02 5.30
N GLU A 11 -2.33 -6.50 6.18
CA GLU A 11 -3.15 -7.67 5.91
C GLU A 11 -4.27 -7.37 4.91
N SER A 12 -4.80 -6.15 4.95
CA SER A 12 -5.84 -5.71 4.04
C SER A 12 -5.63 -4.25 3.67
N TRP A 13 -6.40 -3.77 2.71
CA TRP A 13 -6.35 -2.36 2.33
C TRP A 13 -7.27 -1.53 3.22
N ARG A 14 -6.79 -0.34 3.61
CA ARG A 14 -7.57 0.74 4.20
C ARG A 14 -7.13 2.05 3.58
N ASP A 15 -8.05 2.96 3.35
CA ASP A 15 -7.72 4.26 2.75
C ASP A 15 -6.76 5.08 3.61
N GLU A 16 -6.75 4.88 4.91
CA GLU A 16 -5.77 5.53 5.79
C GLU A 16 -4.32 5.17 5.46
N TYR A 17 -4.09 4.08 4.74
CA TYR A 17 -2.76 3.68 4.33
C TYR A 17 -2.18 4.55 3.21
N LEU A 18 -2.99 5.43 2.62
CA LEU A 18 -2.49 6.43 1.67
C LEU A 18 -1.42 7.31 2.30
N LYS A 19 -1.43 7.47 3.62
CA LYS A 19 -0.37 8.20 4.33
C LYS A 19 1.02 7.56 4.14
N TRP A 20 1.07 6.22 4.06
CA TRP A 20 2.32 5.51 3.80
C TRP A 20 2.83 5.79 2.39
N ILE A 21 1.92 5.85 1.43
CA ILE A 21 2.25 6.16 0.05
C ILE A 21 2.78 7.59 -0.06
N CYS A 22 2.15 8.54 0.64
CA CYS A 22 2.63 9.91 0.71
C CYS A 22 4.03 9.98 1.34
N GLY A 23 4.23 9.26 2.44
CA GLY A 23 5.53 9.20 3.11
C GLY A 23 6.62 8.64 2.19
N PHE A 24 6.32 7.57 1.48
CA PHE A 24 7.26 6.98 0.54
C PHE A 24 7.55 7.91 -0.64
N ALA A 25 6.54 8.61 -1.14
CA ALA A 25 6.71 9.56 -2.24
C ALA A 25 7.60 10.75 -1.84
N ASN A 26 7.51 11.18 -0.59
CA ASN A 26 8.33 12.28 -0.07
C ASN A 26 9.74 11.83 0.34
N ALA A 27 9.98 10.55 0.40
CA ALA A 27 11.28 9.95 0.70
C ALA A 27 11.91 9.45 -0.60
N GLN A 28 12.61 8.34 -0.54
CA GLN A 28 13.27 7.73 -1.69
C GLN A 28 12.40 6.64 -2.34
N GLY A 29 11.13 6.64 -2.03
CA GLY A 29 10.23 5.57 -2.45
C GLY A 29 10.12 4.48 -1.40
N GLY A 30 9.29 3.49 -1.66
CA GLY A 30 9.07 2.40 -0.74
C GLY A 30 8.11 1.37 -1.32
N VAL A 31 7.82 0.36 -0.55
CA VAL A 31 6.93 -0.73 -0.94
C VAL A 31 5.87 -0.92 0.14
N LEU A 32 4.62 -0.91 -0.28
CA LEU A 32 3.49 -1.26 0.56
C LEU A 32 2.93 -2.60 0.07
N ASN A 33 3.11 -3.65 0.85
CA ASN A 33 2.63 -4.98 0.52
C ASN A 33 1.29 -5.22 1.22
N ILE A 34 0.27 -5.53 0.44
CA ILE A 34 -1.07 -5.81 0.94
C ILE A 34 -1.34 -7.31 0.86
N GLY A 35 -1.98 -7.86 1.89
CA GLY A 35 -2.26 -9.29 1.97
C GLY A 35 -1.15 -10.09 2.62
N ILE A 36 -0.33 -9.44 3.43
CA ILE A 36 0.76 -10.07 4.16
C ILE A 36 0.59 -9.76 5.65
N ASN A 37 0.70 -10.78 6.50
CA ASN A 37 0.62 -10.57 7.94
C ASN A 37 1.99 -10.13 8.52
N ASP A 38 2.02 -9.88 9.82
CA ASP A 38 3.22 -9.40 10.51
C ASP A 38 4.37 -10.42 10.50
N ASN A 39 4.07 -11.68 10.23
CA ASN A 39 5.08 -12.73 10.10
C ASN A 39 5.64 -12.85 8.68
N GLY A 40 5.17 -12.00 7.75
CA GLY A 40 5.59 -12.05 6.36
C GLY A 40 4.89 -13.12 5.55
N GLU A 41 3.78 -13.66 6.04
CA GLU A 41 3.06 -14.73 5.37
C GLU A 41 1.94 -14.16 4.49
N PRO A 42 1.83 -14.57 3.22
CA PRO A 42 0.70 -14.18 2.38
C PRO A 42 -0.59 -14.75 2.94
N ILE A 43 -1.59 -13.90 3.10
CA ILE A 43 -2.90 -14.31 3.62
C ILE A 43 -4.03 -14.14 2.61
N GLY A 44 -3.71 -13.63 1.43
CA GLY A 44 -4.69 -13.37 0.39
C GLY A 44 -5.50 -12.11 0.62
N LEU A 45 -6.24 -11.70 -0.38
CA LEU A 45 -7.08 -10.52 -0.36
C LEU A 45 -8.45 -10.84 -0.92
N LYS A 46 -9.47 -10.18 -0.35
CA LYS A 46 -10.79 -10.11 -0.94
C LYS A 46 -10.83 -8.92 -1.88
N ASP A 47 -11.67 -9.00 -2.90
CA ASP A 47 -11.92 -7.89 -3.81
C ASP A 47 -10.66 -7.30 -4.46
N THR A 48 -9.69 -8.15 -4.76
CA THR A 48 -8.42 -7.74 -5.37
C THR A 48 -8.61 -6.89 -6.62
N LYS A 49 -9.57 -7.26 -7.47
CA LYS A 49 -9.85 -6.52 -8.70
C LYS A 49 -10.28 -5.09 -8.40
N SER A 50 -11.20 -4.90 -7.44
CA SER A 50 -11.63 -3.57 -7.02
C SER A 50 -10.46 -2.75 -6.50
N LEU A 51 -9.59 -3.35 -5.70
CA LEU A 51 -8.43 -2.66 -5.15
C LEU A 51 -7.46 -2.23 -6.24
N LEU A 52 -7.21 -3.08 -7.23
CA LEU A 52 -6.33 -2.75 -8.36
C LEU A 52 -6.86 -1.59 -9.20
N GLU A 53 -8.17 -1.39 -9.23
CA GLU A 53 -8.79 -0.27 -9.92
C GLU A 53 -8.84 0.98 -9.05
N ASP A 54 -9.20 0.85 -7.78
CA ASP A 54 -9.49 1.97 -6.89
C ASP A 54 -8.22 2.63 -6.33
N ILE A 55 -7.22 1.84 -5.94
CA ILE A 55 -6.02 2.38 -5.29
C ILE A 55 -5.26 3.34 -6.20
N PRO A 56 -4.96 3.02 -7.47
CA PRO A 56 -4.29 3.96 -8.35
C PRO A 56 -5.04 5.27 -8.51
N ASN A 57 -6.38 5.22 -8.62
CA ASN A 57 -7.20 6.42 -8.75
C ASN A 57 -7.14 7.28 -7.48
N LYS A 58 -7.14 6.66 -6.31
CA LYS A 58 -7.01 7.37 -5.04
C LYS A 58 -5.65 8.04 -4.90
N ILE A 59 -4.60 7.38 -5.36
CA ILE A 59 -3.25 7.95 -5.35
C ILE A 59 -3.18 9.18 -6.24
N VAL A 60 -3.70 9.10 -7.45
CA VAL A 60 -3.73 10.23 -8.39
C VAL A 60 -4.47 11.41 -7.77
N THR A 61 -5.63 11.16 -7.18
CA THR A 61 -6.43 12.21 -6.55
C THR A 61 -5.69 12.85 -5.38
N LEU A 62 -5.08 12.03 -4.52
CA LEU A 62 -4.41 12.51 -3.32
C LEU A 62 -3.15 13.28 -3.62
N LEU A 63 -2.32 12.79 -4.54
CA LEU A 63 -1.01 13.38 -4.84
C LEU A 63 -1.06 14.41 -5.97
N GLY A 64 -2.19 14.54 -6.65
CA GLY A 64 -2.31 15.45 -7.79
C GLY A 64 -1.49 15.02 -9.00
N ILE A 65 -1.15 13.76 -9.11
CA ILE A 65 -0.40 13.21 -10.23
C ILE A 65 -1.37 12.81 -11.33
N VAL A 66 -1.06 13.23 -12.52
CA VAL A 66 -1.90 12.93 -13.70
C VAL A 66 -1.18 11.99 -14.64
#